data_333253121d2a8aa3187ee84ad4d2c8f7
#
_entry.id   333253121d2a8aa3187ee84ad4d2c8f7
#
_cell.length_a   1.000
_cell.length_b   1.000
_cell.length_c   1.000
_cell.angle_alpha   90.00
_cell.angle_beta   90.00
_cell.angle_gamma   90.00
#
_symmetry.space_group_name_H-M   'P 1'
#
loop_
_entity.id
_entity.type
_entity.pdbx_description
1 polymer ?
#
loop_
_entity_poly.entity_id
_entity_poly.type
_entity_poly.pdbx_seq_one_letter_code
_entity_poly.pdbx_strand_id
1 'polypeptide(L)'
;MPMKVKKSSFAGDGLKKKVCPSWESDKNQVSQLNKSIMHAKVYQITKRRVDKENYLNENTLTQGDSSDYDYCSEISEEERAESIDTLVNQILPKGMFTLVGSDELVFNGGNYEWIHKWVDAIHKKSDEVTAENVTHWIGAAYQLQKVINNPLGTDSHFYLSESTTQTFAEPSAELMRMVCKLRKGERLYIGRIIDYHF
;
A
#
# COMPACT_ATOMS: atom_id res chain seq x y z
N MET A 1 -13.33 -25.74 -80.92
CA MET A 1 -12.98 -26.78 -79.93
C MET A 1 -13.28 -26.22 -78.54
N PRO A 2 -14.25 -26.77 -77.81
CA PRO A 2 -14.55 -26.26 -76.46
C PRO A 2 -13.76 -27.03 -75.39
N MET A 3 -13.18 -26.29 -74.47
CA MET A 3 -12.48 -26.79 -73.30
C MET A 3 -13.47 -27.38 -72.30
N LYS A 4 -13.18 -28.59 -71.83
CA LYS A 4 -13.91 -29.26 -70.74
C LYS A 4 -13.50 -28.73 -69.38
N VAL A 5 -14.46 -28.22 -68.61
CA VAL A 5 -14.28 -27.81 -67.22
C VAL A 5 -14.48 -29.06 -66.35
N LYS A 6 -13.48 -29.43 -65.55
CA LYS A 6 -13.59 -30.48 -64.51
C LYS A 6 -14.24 -29.91 -63.27
N LYS A 7 -15.34 -30.48 -62.80
CA LYS A 7 -15.94 -30.25 -61.49
C LYS A 7 -15.15 -31.05 -60.44
N SER A 8 -14.57 -30.40 -59.46
CA SER A 8 -14.02 -30.99 -58.24
C SER A 8 -15.08 -30.95 -57.13
N SER A 9 -15.40 -32.14 -56.59
CA SER A 9 -16.26 -32.29 -55.44
C SER A 9 -15.46 -31.96 -54.17
N PHE A 10 -15.90 -30.97 -53.37
CA PHE A 10 -15.40 -30.76 -52.04
C PHE A 10 -16.22 -31.55 -51.04
N ALA A 11 -15.58 -32.50 -50.35
CA ALA A 11 -16.11 -33.20 -49.21
C ALA A 11 -16.12 -32.25 -48.00
N GLY A 12 -17.25 -32.21 -47.28
CA GLY A 12 -17.40 -31.37 -46.09
C GLY A 12 -16.69 -31.98 -44.87
N ASP A 13 -15.72 -31.26 -44.36
CA ASP A 13 -15.13 -31.55 -43.05
C ASP A 13 -15.96 -30.94 -41.93
N GLY A 14 -16.39 -31.77 -41.00
CA GLY A 14 -17.21 -31.41 -39.87
C GLY A 14 -16.45 -30.51 -38.88
N LEU A 15 -16.87 -29.25 -38.80
CA LEU A 15 -16.38 -28.33 -37.74
C LEU A 15 -16.85 -28.83 -36.37
N LYS A 16 -15.93 -29.44 -35.62
CA LYS A 16 -16.09 -29.63 -34.18
C LYS A 16 -16.14 -28.30 -33.49
N LYS A 17 -17.33 -27.92 -32.95
CA LYS A 17 -17.46 -26.77 -32.07
C LYS A 17 -16.55 -26.92 -30.86
N LYS A 18 -15.47 -26.17 -30.78
CA LYS A 18 -14.72 -25.96 -29.54
C LYS A 18 -15.63 -25.21 -28.56
N VAL A 19 -16.03 -25.91 -27.50
CA VAL A 19 -16.69 -25.30 -26.35
C VAL A 19 -15.65 -24.41 -25.68
N CYS A 20 -15.92 -23.10 -25.63
CA CYS A 20 -15.10 -22.17 -24.87
C CYS A 20 -15.20 -22.51 -23.37
N PRO A 21 -14.08 -22.48 -22.62
CA PRO A 21 -14.12 -22.63 -21.17
C PRO A 21 -14.98 -21.52 -20.54
N SER A 22 -15.74 -21.86 -19.52
CA SER A 22 -16.68 -20.97 -18.86
C SER A 22 -15.97 -19.72 -18.31
N TRP A 23 -16.36 -18.56 -18.79
CA TRP A 23 -15.89 -17.23 -18.35
C TRP A 23 -16.33 -16.82 -16.92
N GLU A 24 -17.08 -17.69 -16.23
CA GLU A 24 -17.55 -17.45 -14.85
C GLU A 24 -16.47 -17.61 -13.78
N SER A 25 -15.41 -18.41 -14.03
CA SER A 25 -14.30 -18.53 -13.08
C SER A 25 -13.40 -17.29 -13.02
N ASP A 26 -13.32 -16.52 -14.10
CA ASP A 26 -12.46 -15.34 -14.17
C ASP A 26 -13.05 -14.13 -13.43
N LYS A 27 -14.38 -14.05 -13.33
CA LYS A 27 -15.04 -12.94 -12.61
C LYS A 27 -14.73 -12.92 -11.12
N ASN A 28 -14.61 -14.09 -10.49
CA ASN A 28 -14.33 -14.18 -9.06
C ASN A 28 -12.85 -13.86 -8.75
N GLN A 29 -11.92 -14.21 -9.63
CA GLN A 29 -10.51 -13.83 -9.47
C GLN A 29 -10.28 -12.36 -9.73
N VAL A 30 -10.91 -11.79 -10.75
CA VAL A 30 -10.83 -10.34 -11.05
C VAL A 30 -11.49 -9.52 -9.95
N SER A 31 -12.61 -9.98 -9.35
CA SER A 31 -13.25 -9.27 -8.24
C SER A 31 -12.44 -9.33 -6.94
N GLN A 32 -11.71 -10.41 -6.68
CA GLN A 32 -10.80 -10.49 -5.53
C GLN A 32 -9.51 -9.69 -5.75
N LEU A 33 -8.97 -9.67 -6.97
CA LEU A 33 -7.82 -8.83 -7.31
C LEU A 33 -8.16 -7.33 -7.21
N ASN A 34 -9.31 -6.93 -7.70
CA ASN A 34 -9.78 -5.53 -7.61
C ASN A 34 -10.10 -5.11 -6.16
N LYS A 35 -10.61 -6.02 -5.30
CA LYS A 35 -10.78 -5.75 -3.87
C LYS A 35 -9.45 -5.52 -3.16
N SER A 36 -8.38 -6.23 -3.56
CA SER A 36 -7.03 -6.09 -2.97
C SER A 36 -6.33 -4.78 -3.35
N ILE A 37 -6.71 -4.15 -4.45
CA ILE A 37 -6.04 -2.95 -4.99
C ILE A 37 -6.68 -1.64 -4.45
N MET A 38 -7.89 -1.71 -3.91
CA MET A 38 -8.69 -0.54 -3.53
C MET A 38 -8.74 -0.26 -2.02
N HIS A 39 -8.14 -1.11 -1.20
CA HIS A 39 -8.16 -0.95 0.26
C HIS A 39 -6.75 -0.90 0.82
N ALA A 40 -6.50 0.05 1.69
CA ALA A 40 -5.26 0.14 2.46
C ALA A 40 -5.55 0.47 3.93
N LYS A 41 -4.53 0.45 4.77
CA LYS A 41 -4.71 0.64 6.21
C LYS A 41 -4.13 1.97 6.69
N VAL A 42 -4.82 2.60 7.63
CA VAL A 42 -4.28 3.68 8.42
C VAL A 42 -3.93 3.12 9.80
N TYR A 43 -2.67 3.22 10.17
CA TYR A 43 -2.14 2.76 11.46
C TYR A 43 -1.96 3.95 12.40
N GLN A 44 -2.64 3.95 13.54
CA GLN A 44 -2.32 4.90 14.60
C GLN A 44 -1.06 4.41 15.33
N ILE A 45 0.04 5.17 15.23
CA ILE A 45 1.33 4.84 15.86
C ILE A 45 1.82 6.05 16.63
N THR A 46 2.03 5.89 17.95
CA THR A 46 2.34 6.99 18.85
C THR A 46 3.51 6.65 19.79
N LYS A 47 4.14 7.68 20.38
CA LYS A 47 5.20 7.50 21.38
C LYS A 47 4.69 7.18 22.78
N ARG A 48 3.43 7.48 23.05
CA ARG A 48 2.76 7.17 24.30
C ARG A 48 1.54 6.33 24.03
N ARG A 49 1.17 5.49 24.98
CA ARG A 49 -0.06 4.73 24.87
C ARG A 49 -1.25 5.70 24.82
N VAL A 50 -2.09 5.53 23.84
CA VAL A 50 -3.27 6.37 23.64
C VAL A 50 -4.44 5.78 24.40
N ASP A 51 -5.21 6.62 25.06
CA ASP A 51 -6.47 6.22 25.69
C ASP A 51 -7.53 5.91 24.64
N LYS A 52 -8.46 5.02 24.94
CA LYS A 52 -9.50 4.57 24.01
C LYS A 52 -10.33 5.71 23.40
N GLU A 53 -10.50 6.79 24.17
CA GLU A 53 -11.23 8.01 23.73
C GLU A 53 -10.53 8.74 22.59
N ASN A 54 -9.21 8.55 22.49
CA ASN A 54 -8.36 9.15 21.47
C ASN A 54 -7.95 8.14 20.36
N TYR A 55 -8.62 7.00 20.31
CA TYR A 55 -8.39 6.06 19.23
C TYR A 55 -8.93 6.61 17.92
N LEU A 56 -8.13 6.44 16.88
CA LEU A 56 -8.54 6.64 15.49
C LEU A 56 -9.83 5.83 15.23
N ASN A 57 -10.82 6.45 14.62
CA ASN A 57 -12.07 5.80 14.21
C ASN A 57 -12.44 6.24 12.78
N GLU A 58 -13.46 5.63 12.23
CA GLU A 58 -13.91 5.87 10.86
C GLU A 58 -14.26 7.35 10.56
N ASN A 59 -14.62 8.14 11.57
CA ASN A 59 -15.00 9.54 11.40
C ASN A 59 -13.87 10.53 11.73
N THR A 60 -12.67 10.05 12.10
CA THR A 60 -11.54 10.91 12.46
C THR A 60 -10.95 11.62 11.25
N LEU A 61 -10.85 10.92 10.12
CA LEU A 61 -10.25 11.46 8.90
C LEU A 61 -11.30 12.13 8.03
N THR A 62 -10.90 13.17 7.31
CA THR A 62 -11.75 13.81 6.32
C THR A 62 -11.94 12.87 5.12
N GLN A 63 -13.19 12.60 4.76
CA GLN A 63 -13.57 11.67 3.69
C GLN A 63 -14.39 12.36 2.60
N GLY A 64 -14.46 11.77 1.42
CA GLY A 64 -15.26 12.19 0.27
C GLY A 64 -14.43 12.73 -0.91
N ASP A 65 -15.11 13.15 -1.96
CA ASP A 65 -14.59 13.45 -3.30
C ASP A 65 -13.39 14.42 -3.40
N SER A 66 -13.12 15.19 -2.37
CA SER A 66 -11.99 16.15 -2.33
C SER A 66 -10.93 15.76 -1.31
N SER A 67 -10.94 14.54 -0.84
CA SER A 67 -10.07 13.98 0.20
C SER A 67 -9.23 12.84 -0.37
N ASP A 68 -8.14 12.50 0.35
CA ASP A 68 -7.33 11.31 0.05
C ASP A 68 -8.04 10.00 0.43
N TYR A 69 -9.24 10.08 1.02
CA TYR A 69 -10.04 8.96 1.49
C TYR A 69 -11.47 9.07 0.98
N ASP A 70 -11.90 8.16 0.12
CA ASP A 70 -13.30 8.07 -0.29
C ASP A 70 -14.18 7.72 0.90
N TYR A 71 -13.80 6.70 1.64
CA TYR A 71 -14.39 6.34 2.94
C TYR A 71 -13.40 5.60 3.83
N CYS A 72 -13.67 5.62 5.13
CA CYS A 72 -12.96 4.86 6.16
C CYS A 72 -13.91 3.92 6.89
N SER A 73 -13.41 2.77 7.33
CA SER A 73 -14.18 1.82 8.13
C SER A 73 -13.34 1.20 9.24
N GLU A 74 -14.00 0.87 10.36
CA GLU A 74 -13.36 0.08 11.42
C GLU A 74 -13.15 -1.37 10.96
N ILE A 75 -12.12 -2.00 11.49
CA ILE A 75 -11.78 -3.40 11.20
C ILE A 75 -12.02 -4.27 12.44
N SER A 76 -12.22 -5.58 12.22
CA SER A 76 -12.35 -6.55 13.30
C SER A 76 -11.05 -6.73 14.09
N GLU A 77 -11.09 -7.33 15.27
CA GLU A 77 -9.89 -7.62 16.07
C GLU A 77 -8.99 -8.66 15.38
N GLU A 78 -9.56 -9.59 14.63
CA GLU A 78 -8.82 -10.56 13.82
C GLU A 78 -8.05 -9.86 12.71
N GLU A 79 -8.70 -9.00 11.93
CA GLU A 79 -8.06 -8.19 10.89
C GLU A 79 -7.02 -7.22 11.45
N ARG A 80 -7.27 -6.70 12.66
CA ARG A 80 -6.30 -5.88 13.37
C ARG A 80 -5.02 -6.65 13.69
N ALA A 81 -5.14 -7.88 14.17
CA ALA A 81 -3.98 -8.72 14.47
C ALA A 81 -3.17 -9.04 13.20
N GLU A 82 -3.84 -9.38 12.09
CA GLU A 82 -3.20 -9.61 10.79
C GLU A 82 -2.53 -8.34 10.24
N SER A 83 -3.17 -7.19 10.44
CA SER A 83 -2.61 -5.90 10.02
C SER A 83 -1.35 -5.54 10.82
N ILE A 84 -1.31 -5.84 12.13
CA ILE A 84 -0.11 -5.65 12.96
C ILE A 84 1.02 -6.57 12.52
N ASP A 85 0.71 -7.84 12.22
CA ASP A 85 1.71 -8.76 11.68
C ASP A 85 2.28 -8.25 10.35
N THR A 86 1.42 -7.78 9.45
CA THR A 86 1.83 -7.16 8.19
C THR A 86 2.68 -5.90 8.42
N LEU A 87 2.29 -5.03 9.34
CA LEU A 87 3.06 -3.84 9.69
C LEU A 87 4.49 -4.19 10.11
N VAL A 88 4.64 -5.15 11.02
CA VAL A 88 5.93 -5.50 11.63
C VAL A 88 6.82 -6.29 10.69
N ASN A 89 6.26 -7.22 9.93
CA ASN A 89 7.01 -8.19 9.15
C ASN A 89 7.19 -7.83 7.67
N GLN A 90 6.33 -6.93 7.13
CA GLN A 90 6.34 -6.60 5.71
C GLN A 90 6.53 -5.10 5.43
N ILE A 91 5.95 -4.20 6.25
CA ILE A 91 6.00 -2.75 6.02
C ILE A 91 7.22 -2.12 6.70
N LEU A 92 7.40 -2.34 8.00
CA LEU A 92 8.53 -1.78 8.73
C LEU A 92 9.86 -2.44 8.33
N PRO A 93 10.99 -1.70 8.38
CA PRO A 93 12.28 -2.27 8.05
C PRO A 93 12.60 -3.49 8.92
N LYS A 94 12.96 -4.58 8.27
CA LYS A 94 13.16 -5.89 8.90
C LYS A 94 14.15 -5.83 10.07
N GLY A 95 13.71 -6.31 11.23
CA GLY A 95 14.51 -6.38 12.45
C GLY A 95 14.62 -5.05 13.21
N MET A 96 14.07 -3.96 12.69
CA MET A 96 14.09 -2.64 13.34
C MET A 96 13.19 -2.61 14.59
N PHE A 97 12.14 -3.41 14.62
CA PHE A 97 11.21 -3.50 15.74
C PHE A 97 10.97 -4.95 16.18
N THR A 98 10.65 -5.10 17.46
CA THR A 98 10.09 -6.32 18.04
C THR A 98 8.70 -5.99 18.59
N LEU A 99 7.69 -6.75 18.20
CA LEU A 99 6.36 -6.66 18.76
C LEU A 99 6.35 -7.30 20.16
N VAL A 100 5.85 -6.56 21.14
CA VAL A 100 5.65 -7.03 22.52
C VAL A 100 4.16 -6.96 22.86
N GLY A 101 3.59 -8.08 23.22
CA GLY A 101 2.14 -8.18 23.37
C GLY A 101 1.41 -7.98 22.04
N SER A 102 0.32 -7.24 22.06
CA SER A 102 -0.57 -7.03 20.90
C SER A 102 -0.40 -5.66 20.22
N ASP A 103 0.31 -4.72 20.82
CA ASP A 103 0.25 -3.31 20.40
C ASP A 103 1.50 -2.48 20.71
N GLU A 104 2.58 -3.10 21.18
CA GLU A 104 3.79 -2.40 21.59
C GLU A 104 4.99 -2.80 20.73
N LEU A 105 5.64 -1.82 20.12
CA LEU A 105 6.81 -1.97 19.27
C LEU A 105 8.05 -1.49 20.02
N VAL A 106 8.98 -2.40 20.31
CA VAL A 106 10.28 -2.07 20.89
C VAL A 106 11.29 -1.83 19.77
N PHE A 107 11.92 -0.66 19.76
CA PHE A 107 12.92 -0.30 18.77
C PHE A 107 14.27 -0.96 19.04
N ASN A 108 14.76 -1.74 18.09
CA ASN A 108 16.02 -2.50 18.20
C ASN A 108 17.24 -1.74 17.67
N GLY A 109 17.04 -0.62 16.97
CA GLY A 109 18.10 0.11 16.26
C GLY A 109 18.01 -0.11 14.75
N GLY A 110 19.09 0.23 14.02
CA GLY A 110 19.16 0.11 12.56
C GLY A 110 18.77 1.38 11.83
N ASN A 111 18.49 2.47 12.54
CA ASN A 111 18.13 3.76 11.95
C ASN A 111 19.27 4.36 11.12
N TYR A 112 20.54 4.19 11.52
CA TYR A 112 21.67 4.71 10.78
C TYR A 112 21.76 4.09 9.37
N GLU A 113 21.78 2.77 9.29
CA GLU A 113 21.85 2.03 8.04
C GLU A 113 20.63 2.30 7.16
N TRP A 114 19.46 2.45 7.77
CA TRP A 114 18.23 2.73 7.05
C TRP A 114 18.25 4.14 6.46
N ILE A 115 18.70 5.17 7.20
CA ILE A 115 18.84 6.54 6.71
C ILE A 115 19.77 6.59 5.49
N HIS A 116 20.91 5.90 5.54
CA HIS A 116 21.82 5.84 4.39
C HIS A 116 21.16 5.22 3.16
N LYS A 117 20.44 4.10 3.32
CA LYS A 117 19.68 3.49 2.23
C LYS A 117 18.62 4.43 1.64
N TRP A 118 17.94 5.19 2.49
CA TRP A 118 16.95 6.15 2.02
C TRP A 118 17.60 7.31 1.23
N VAL A 119 18.71 7.85 1.74
CA VAL A 119 19.48 8.89 1.03
C VAL A 119 20.00 8.36 -0.31
N ASP A 120 20.55 7.15 -0.35
CA ASP A 120 21.03 6.54 -1.59
C ASP A 120 19.89 6.35 -2.62
N ALA A 121 18.70 5.95 -2.15
CA ALA A 121 17.53 5.83 -3.00
C ALA A 121 17.07 7.18 -3.57
N ILE A 122 17.11 8.25 -2.76
CA ILE A 122 16.81 9.63 -3.19
C ILE A 122 17.82 10.08 -4.26
N HIS A 123 19.12 9.91 -4.02
CA HIS A 123 20.16 10.27 -4.98
C HIS A 123 19.98 9.51 -6.29
N LYS A 124 19.81 8.19 -6.23
CA LYS A 124 19.55 7.37 -7.41
C LYS A 124 18.36 7.87 -8.24
N LYS A 125 17.26 8.24 -7.59
CA LYS A 125 16.07 8.76 -8.28
C LYS A 125 16.24 10.19 -8.77
N SER A 126 17.01 11.01 -8.06
CA SER A 126 17.34 12.36 -8.48
C SER A 126 18.16 12.35 -9.78
N ASP A 127 19.11 11.42 -9.93
CA ASP A 127 19.95 11.28 -11.12
C ASP A 127 19.16 10.86 -12.38
N GLU A 128 17.95 10.30 -12.21
CA GLU A 128 17.04 9.96 -13.31
C GLU A 128 16.27 11.19 -13.85
N VAL A 129 16.26 12.33 -13.14
CA VAL A 129 15.53 13.54 -13.55
C VAL A 129 16.37 14.35 -14.53
N THR A 130 15.80 14.64 -15.70
CA THR A 130 16.45 15.41 -16.77
C THR A 130 15.58 16.58 -17.24
N ALA A 131 16.15 17.50 -18.02
CA ALA A 131 15.39 18.60 -18.60
C ALA A 131 14.25 18.11 -19.53
N GLU A 132 14.42 16.96 -20.15
CA GLU A 132 13.44 16.38 -21.07
C GLU A 132 12.27 15.72 -20.33
N ASN A 133 12.50 15.14 -19.14
CA ASN A 133 11.48 14.34 -18.44
C ASN A 133 10.87 15.02 -17.21
N VAL A 134 11.42 16.14 -16.74
CA VAL A 134 10.94 16.83 -15.53
C VAL A 134 9.49 17.30 -15.62
N THR A 135 9.01 17.57 -16.82
CA THR A 135 7.62 18.02 -17.09
C THR A 135 6.63 16.86 -17.24
N HIS A 136 7.07 15.62 -17.22
CA HIS A 136 6.18 14.47 -17.37
C HIS A 136 5.38 14.26 -16.07
N TRP A 137 4.04 14.17 -16.18
CA TRP A 137 3.14 13.99 -15.05
C TRP A 137 3.48 12.76 -14.20
N ILE A 138 3.72 11.61 -14.85
CA ILE A 138 4.14 10.36 -14.21
C ILE A 138 5.53 9.99 -14.74
N GLY A 139 6.56 10.70 -14.30
CA GLY A 139 7.92 10.55 -14.73
C GLY A 139 8.91 10.44 -13.60
N ALA A 140 10.20 10.70 -13.90
CA ALA A 140 11.28 10.60 -12.94
C ALA A 140 11.08 11.53 -11.72
N ALA A 141 10.58 12.74 -11.94
CA ALA A 141 10.29 13.69 -10.86
C ALA A 141 9.20 13.16 -9.90
N TYR A 142 8.13 12.55 -10.42
CA TYR A 142 7.10 11.90 -9.61
C TYR A 142 7.66 10.70 -8.81
N GLN A 143 8.50 9.87 -9.43
CA GLN A 143 9.14 8.74 -8.75
C GLN A 143 10.11 9.20 -7.66
N LEU A 144 10.84 10.30 -7.88
CA LEU A 144 11.66 10.93 -6.84
C LEU A 144 10.79 11.40 -5.66
N GLN A 145 9.69 12.09 -5.93
CA GLN A 145 8.75 12.53 -4.89
C GLN A 145 8.18 11.34 -4.11
N LYS A 146 7.84 10.23 -4.77
CA LYS A 146 7.41 9.00 -4.08
C LYS A 146 8.47 8.47 -3.12
N VAL A 147 9.74 8.40 -3.53
CA VAL A 147 10.82 7.92 -2.64
C VAL A 147 11.04 8.85 -1.45
N ILE A 148 10.86 10.16 -1.62
CA ILE A 148 10.97 11.14 -0.53
C ILE A 148 9.80 11.00 0.46
N ASN A 149 8.57 10.90 -0.05
CA ASN A 149 7.36 10.94 0.78
C ASN A 149 6.93 9.56 1.29
N ASN A 150 7.25 8.50 0.54
CA ASN A 150 6.85 7.13 0.89
C ASN A 150 8.04 6.16 0.82
N PRO A 151 9.04 6.31 1.71
CA PRO A 151 10.26 5.50 1.70
C PRO A 151 10.04 4.02 2.04
N LEU A 152 8.92 3.65 2.64
CA LEU A 152 8.56 2.26 2.89
C LEU A 152 7.89 1.60 1.67
N GLY A 153 7.46 2.38 0.67
CA GLY A 153 6.82 1.86 -0.54
C GLY A 153 5.48 1.16 -0.27
N THR A 154 4.75 1.62 0.74
CA THR A 154 3.44 1.07 1.14
C THR A 154 2.32 2.05 0.78
N ASP A 155 1.14 1.55 0.47
CA ASP A 155 -0.08 2.37 0.32
C ASP A 155 -0.72 2.70 1.68
N SER A 156 -0.20 2.13 2.77
CA SER A 156 -0.66 2.44 4.12
C SER A 156 -0.25 3.84 4.56
N HIS A 157 -1.12 4.49 5.32
CA HIS A 157 -0.86 5.77 5.97
C HIS A 157 -0.71 5.62 7.48
N PHE A 158 -0.18 6.67 8.14
CA PHE A 158 0.18 6.62 9.54
C PHE A 158 -0.39 7.82 10.28
N TYR A 159 -1.23 7.56 11.26
CA TYR A 159 -1.77 8.57 12.15
C TYR A 159 -0.88 8.68 13.38
N LEU A 160 -0.11 9.76 13.46
CA LEU A 160 0.97 9.91 14.44
C LEU A 160 0.58 10.77 15.66
N SER A 161 -0.68 11.22 15.71
CA SER A 161 -1.20 12.03 16.79
C SER A 161 -1.71 11.20 17.97
N GLU A 162 -1.48 11.67 19.18
CA GLU A 162 -2.04 11.13 20.43
C GLU A 162 -3.49 11.59 20.68
N SER A 163 -4.05 12.43 19.81
CA SER A 163 -5.41 12.94 19.86
C SER A 163 -6.10 12.85 18.51
N THR A 164 -7.44 12.88 18.50
CA THR A 164 -8.27 12.82 17.29
C THR A 164 -8.52 14.17 16.62
N THR A 165 -7.72 15.20 16.95
CA THR A 165 -7.88 16.55 16.39
C THR A 165 -7.27 16.72 14.99
N GLN A 166 -6.38 15.82 14.59
CA GLN A 166 -5.83 15.78 13.23
C GLN A 166 -6.81 15.02 12.33
N THR A 167 -7.11 15.56 11.16
CA THR A 167 -8.12 15.02 10.23
C THR A 167 -7.51 14.35 8.99
N PHE A 168 -6.21 14.11 9.01
CA PHE A 168 -5.47 13.41 7.96
C PHE A 168 -4.41 12.50 8.57
N ALA A 169 -4.01 11.48 7.83
CA ALA A 169 -2.89 10.61 8.17
C ALA A 169 -1.70 10.89 7.25
N GLU A 170 -0.52 10.57 7.72
CA GLU A 170 0.75 10.91 7.09
C GLU A 170 1.27 9.77 6.21
N PRO A 171 2.00 10.06 5.14
CA PRO A 171 2.76 9.05 4.41
C PRO A 171 3.90 8.49 5.26
N SER A 172 4.52 7.41 4.81
CA SER A 172 5.53 6.68 5.59
C SER A 172 6.79 7.49 5.93
N ALA A 173 7.06 8.59 5.21
CA ALA A 173 8.19 9.47 5.54
C ALA A 173 8.08 10.07 6.95
N GLU A 174 6.89 10.51 7.37
CA GLU A 174 6.72 11.11 8.69
C GLU A 174 6.89 10.07 9.81
N LEU A 175 6.35 8.86 9.63
CA LEU A 175 6.63 7.75 10.53
C LEU A 175 8.15 7.51 10.64
N MET A 176 8.85 7.42 9.50
CA MET A 176 10.29 7.11 9.52
C MET A 176 11.13 8.26 10.08
N ARG A 177 10.73 9.53 9.89
CA ARG A 177 11.37 10.66 10.59
C ARG A 177 11.21 10.57 12.11
N MET A 178 10.08 10.08 12.60
CA MET A 178 9.88 9.81 14.02
C MET A 178 10.74 8.64 14.49
N VAL A 179 10.75 7.54 13.75
CA VAL A 179 11.52 6.32 14.05
C VAL A 179 13.03 6.59 14.09
N CYS A 180 13.55 7.37 13.14
CA CYS A 180 14.97 7.69 13.07
C CYS A 180 15.50 8.50 14.28
N LYS A 181 14.60 9.09 15.06
CA LYS A 181 14.94 9.81 16.31
C LYS A 181 14.89 8.93 17.55
N LEU A 182 14.44 7.67 17.42
CA LEU A 182 14.36 6.74 18.54
C LEU A 182 15.74 6.21 18.94
N ARG A 183 15.90 6.00 20.24
CA ARG A 183 17.04 5.26 20.83
C ARG A 183 16.66 3.80 20.99
N LYS A 184 17.64 2.92 20.88
CA LYS A 184 17.43 1.49 21.10
C LYS A 184 16.76 1.23 22.46
N GLY A 185 15.68 0.45 22.45
CA GLY A 185 14.85 0.15 23.62
C GLY A 185 13.68 1.10 23.82
N GLU A 186 13.62 2.23 23.11
CA GLU A 186 12.42 3.07 23.12
C GLU A 186 11.24 2.37 22.42
N ARG A 187 10.04 2.80 22.76
CA ARG A 187 8.80 2.11 22.37
C ARG A 187 7.90 3.01 21.53
N LEU A 188 7.18 2.38 20.63
CA LEU A 188 6.01 2.95 19.98
C LEU A 188 4.79 2.08 20.32
N TYR A 189 3.62 2.67 20.27
CA TYR A 189 2.36 2.01 20.58
C TYR A 189 1.45 2.06 19.38
N ILE A 190 0.84 0.92 19.05
CA ILE A 190 -0.15 0.81 17.98
C ILE A 190 -1.53 1.00 18.61
N GLY A 191 -2.18 2.09 18.28
CA GLY A 191 -3.57 2.38 18.68
C GLY A 191 -4.56 1.61 17.80
N ARG A 192 -5.57 2.31 17.29
CA ARG A 192 -6.53 1.72 16.34
C ARG A 192 -5.93 1.61 14.95
N ILE A 193 -6.45 0.68 14.19
CA ILE A 193 -6.20 0.55 12.75
C ILE A 193 -7.55 0.63 12.07
N ILE A 194 -7.64 1.40 11.00
CA ILE A 194 -8.83 1.49 10.16
C ILE A 194 -8.48 1.13 8.71
N ASP A 195 -9.47 0.62 8.02
CA ASP A 195 -9.43 0.42 6.58
C ASP A 195 -9.83 1.70 5.85
N TYR A 196 -9.21 2.01 4.73
CA TYR A 196 -9.63 3.11 3.89
C TYR A 196 -9.63 2.73 2.41
N HIS A 197 -10.48 3.41 1.67
CA HIS A 197 -10.59 3.34 0.22
C HIS A 197 -10.15 4.67 -0.40
N PHE A 198 -9.49 4.59 -1.57
CA PHE A 198 -9.00 5.73 -2.36
C PHE A 198 -9.25 5.53 -3.86
#